data_adfc964c7d3da34cf2c83a1650f2f8bd
#
_entry.id   adfc964c7d3da34cf2c83a1650f2f8bd
#
_cell.length_a   1.000
_cell.length_b   1.000
_cell.length_c   1.000
_cell.angle_alpha   90.00
_cell.angle_beta   90.00
_cell.angle_gamma   90.00
#
_symmetry.space_group_name_H-M   'P 1'
#
loop_
_entity.id
_entity.type
_entity.pdbx_description
1 polymer ?
#
loop_
_entity_poly.entity_id
_entity_poly.type
_entity_poly.pdbx_seq_one_letter_code
_entity_poly.pdbx_strand_id
1 'polypeptide(L)'
;RIWDELHTRFSNDTGWTPTEGRITQKSVTPMRSFVSETMQHGRLFLAGDAAHIVPPTGAKGMNLAVADVRALSRALGARYRTGDATPLERYSATCLERVWRAEHFSYFMTNMLHASPDDSPFVNRLKFAELKYVTRSRAAAQSLAENYVGLPFDDATAPEGTRLDNALCATL
;
A
#
# COMPACT_ATOMS: atom_id res chain seq x y z
N ARG A 1 28.19 7.49 -14.40
CA ARG A 1 26.82 8.03 -14.68
C ARG A 1 25.81 7.67 -13.60
N ILE A 2 25.75 6.43 -13.06
CA ILE A 2 24.80 6.11 -11.96
C ILE A 2 25.23 6.80 -10.68
N TRP A 3 26.50 6.67 -10.33
CA TRP A 3 27.02 7.30 -9.12
C TRP A 3 26.99 8.83 -9.22
N ASP A 4 27.28 9.41 -10.38
CA ASP A 4 27.19 10.87 -10.61
C ASP A 4 25.77 11.37 -10.32
N GLU A 5 24.74 10.64 -10.80
CA GLU A 5 23.35 10.97 -10.55
C GLU A 5 22.95 10.80 -9.07
N LEU A 6 23.43 9.74 -8.43
CA LEU A 6 23.20 9.54 -7.00
C LEU A 6 23.87 10.63 -6.16
N HIS A 7 25.11 10.99 -6.48
CA HIS A 7 25.79 12.10 -5.82
C HIS A 7 25.02 13.41 -5.97
N THR A 8 24.53 13.70 -7.17
CA THR A 8 23.71 14.91 -7.43
C THR A 8 22.44 14.92 -6.59
N ARG A 9 21.76 13.79 -6.48
CA ARG A 9 20.46 13.68 -5.76
C ARG A 9 20.61 13.65 -4.24
N PHE A 10 21.70 13.09 -3.75
CA PHE A 10 21.95 12.91 -2.31
C PHE A 10 22.93 13.93 -1.73
N SER A 11 23.49 14.83 -2.53
CA SER A 11 24.31 15.93 -2.00
C SER A 11 23.46 16.83 -1.10
N ASN A 12 24.02 17.23 0.01
CA ASN A 12 23.41 18.15 0.96
C ASN A 12 24.45 19.17 1.45
N ASP A 13 23.98 20.18 2.18
CA ASP A 13 24.82 21.25 2.71
C ASP A 13 25.84 20.77 3.77
N THR A 14 25.76 19.52 4.22
CA THR A 14 26.70 18.97 5.20
C THR A 14 27.95 18.37 4.54
N GLY A 15 28.01 18.31 3.22
CA GLY A 15 29.12 17.70 2.46
C GLY A 15 29.11 16.16 2.49
N TRP A 16 28.05 15.53 3.01
CA TRP A 16 27.94 14.08 2.96
C TRP A 16 27.69 13.60 1.53
N THR A 17 28.35 12.52 1.15
CA THR A 17 28.17 11.85 -0.14
C THR A 17 28.01 10.34 0.07
N PRO A 18 27.19 9.64 -0.76
CA PRO A 18 27.07 8.20 -0.68
C PRO A 18 28.40 7.51 -1.01
N THR A 19 28.73 6.46 -0.27
CA THR A 19 29.89 5.63 -0.57
C THR A 19 29.65 4.82 -1.84
N GLU A 20 30.55 4.96 -2.80
CA GLU A 20 30.49 4.21 -4.06
C GLU A 20 30.83 2.72 -3.85
N GLY A 21 30.15 1.87 -4.58
CA GLY A 21 30.40 0.44 -4.57
C GLY A 21 30.18 -0.17 -5.96
N ARG A 22 30.47 -1.46 -6.09
CA ARG A 22 30.22 -2.20 -7.32
C ARG A 22 28.72 -2.31 -7.57
N ILE A 23 28.27 -1.90 -8.76
CA ILE A 23 26.89 -2.13 -9.20
C ILE A 23 26.76 -3.62 -9.57
N THR A 24 26.02 -4.38 -8.77
CA THR A 24 25.83 -5.81 -8.96
C THR A 24 24.73 -6.13 -9.95
N GLN A 25 23.68 -5.28 -10.00
CA GLN A 25 22.56 -5.44 -10.90
C GLN A 25 21.93 -4.08 -11.23
N LYS A 26 21.49 -3.92 -12.45
CA LYS A 26 20.68 -2.79 -12.90
C LYS A 26 19.52 -3.30 -13.75
N SER A 27 18.31 -2.92 -13.39
CA SER A 27 17.09 -3.21 -14.16
C SER A 27 16.15 -2.02 -14.16
N VAL A 28 15.27 -1.97 -15.15
CA VAL A 28 14.14 -1.06 -15.20
C VAL A 28 12.89 -1.92 -15.08
N THR A 29 12.14 -1.71 -14.02
CA THR A 29 10.89 -2.44 -13.77
C THR A 29 9.73 -1.48 -14.04
N PRO A 30 8.87 -1.76 -15.02
CA PRO A 30 7.67 -0.94 -15.25
C PRO A 30 6.73 -1.09 -14.05
N MET A 31 6.27 0.02 -13.52
CA MET A 31 5.20 0.03 -12.53
C MET A 31 3.87 -0.20 -13.24
N ARG A 32 3.05 -1.10 -12.68
CA ARG A 32 1.73 -1.45 -13.19
C ARG A 32 0.74 -1.44 -12.05
N SER A 33 -0.50 -1.05 -12.35
CA SER A 33 -1.66 -1.30 -11.50
C SER A 33 -2.60 -2.24 -12.22
N PHE A 34 -3.11 -3.21 -11.52
CA PHE A 34 -4.11 -4.15 -12.02
C PHE A 34 -4.97 -4.64 -10.86
N VAL A 35 -6.26 -4.69 -11.05
CA VAL A 35 -7.20 -5.28 -10.10
C VAL A 35 -8.19 -6.15 -10.87
N SER A 36 -8.29 -7.42 -10.47
CA SER A 36 -9.37 -8.30 -10.92
C SER A 36 -10.63 -7.94 -10.13
N GLU A 37 -11.64 -7.42 -10.81
CA GLU A 37 -12.89 -6.95 -10.17
C GLU A 37 -13.75 -8.09 -9.62
N THR A 38 -13.41 -9.34 -9.97
CA THR A 38 -13.86 -10.55 -9.28
C THR A 38 -12.63 -11.34 -8.87
N MET A 39 -12.41 -11.48 -7.56
CA MET A 39 -11.34 -12.34 -7.02
C MET A 39 -11.80 -13.79 -6.84
N GLN A 40 -13.01 -14.11 -7.30
CA GLN A 40 -13.63 -15.43 -7.15
C GLN A 40 -14.49 -15.75 -8.37
N HIS A 41 -14.37 -17.00 -8.86
CA HIS A 41 -15.28 -17.56 -9.84
C HIS A 41 -15.55 -19.03 -9.51
N GLY A 42 -16.77 -19.35 -9.09
CA GLY A 42 -17.14 -20.69 -8.62
C GLY A 42 -16.25 -21.13 -7.44
N ARG A 43 -15.39 -22.13 -7.67
CA ARG A 43 -14.45 -22.66 -6.69
C ARG A 43 -13.02 -22.13 -6.86
N LEU A 44 -12.79 -21.29 -7.84
CA LEU A 44 -11.50 -20.62 -8.05
C LEU A 44 -11.48 -19.33 -7.23
N PHE A 45 -10.41 -19.16 -6.46
CA PHE A 45 -10.14 -17.95 -5.68
C PHE A 45 -8.77 -17.40 -6.06
N LEU A 46 -8.68 -16.10 -6.32
CA LEU A 46 -7.44 -15.39 -6.58
C LEU A 46 -6.99 -14.66 -5.31
N ALA A 47 -5.69 -14.60 -5.06
CA ALA A 47 -5.11 -13.89 -3.93
C ALA A 47 -3.75 -13.29 -4.32
N GLY A 48 -3.38 -12.17 -3.71
CA GLY A 48 -2.12 -11.50 -3.97
C GLY A 48 -1.98 -11.02 -5.40
N ASP A 49 -0.78 -11.09 -5.97
CA ASP A 49 -0.46 -10.58 -7.30
C ASP A 49 -1.26 -11.25 -8.44
N ALA A 50 -1.86 -12.40 -8.20
CA ALA A 50 -2.80 -13.03 -9.13
C ALA A 50 -4.13 -12.28 -9.23
N ALA A 51 -4.51 -11.55 -8.19
CA ALA A 51 -5.74 -10.77 -8.11
C ALA A 51 -5.52 -9.27 -8.29
N HIS A 52 -4.41 -8.74 -7.79
CA HIS A 52 -4.11 -7.31 -7.82
C HIS A 52 -2.60 -7.04 -7.83
N ILE A 53 -2.21 -6.04 -8.58
CA ILE A 53 -0.86 -5.49 -8.61
C ILE A 53 -0.97 -4.00 -8.27
N VAL A 54 -0.34 -3.59 -7.18
CA VAL A 54 -0.36 -2.20 -6.72
C VAL A 54 1.01 -1.55 -6.94
N PRO A 55 1.09 -0.23 -7.21
CA PRO A 55 2.35 0.47 -7.30
C PRO A 55 3.17 0.32 -6.02
N PRO A 56 4.50 0.13 -6.11
CA PRO A 56 5.35 -0.13 -4.94
C PRO A 56 5.48 1.06 -3.99
N THR A 57 5.12 2.27 -4.40
CA THR A 57 5.27 3.51 -3.64
C THR A 57 4.59 3.46 -2.26
N GLY A 58 3.47 2.76 -2.14
CA GLY A 58 2.77 2.57 -0.86
C GLY A 58 3.25 1.36 -0.04
N ALA A 59 4.14 0.52 -0.58
CA ALA A 59 4.61 -0.74 0.02
C ALA A 59 3.46 -1.68 0.48
N LYS A 60 2.36 -1.75 -0.29
CA LYS A 60 1.12 -2.43 0.11
C LYS A 60 0.97 -3.85 -0.42
N GLY A 61 1.69 -4.24 -1.50
CA GLY A 61 1.46 -5.51 -2.20
C GLY A 61 1.52 -6.74 -1.29
N MET A 62 2.60 -6.91 -0.53
CA MET A 62 2.73 -8.04 0.38
C MET A 62 1.65 -8.04 1.48
N ASN A 63 1.35 -6.87 2.05
CA ASN A 63 0.34 -6.75 3.10
C ASN A 63 -1.06 -7.11 2.59
N LEU A 64 -1.39 -6.74 1.35
CA LEU A 64 -2.64 -7.14 0.70
C LEU A 64 -2.69 -8.64 0.47
N ALA A 65 -1.61 -9.24 -0.06
CA ALA A 65 -1.55 -10.68 -0.28
C ALA A 65 -1.76 -11.48 1.02
N VAL A 66 -1.14 -11.04 2.12
CA VAL A 66 -1.35 -11.65 3.44
C VAL A 66 -2.78 -11.45 3.94
N ALA A 67 -3.38 -10.29 3.68
CA ALA A 67 -4.77 -10.02 4.03
C ALA A 67 -5.75 -10.95 3.28
N ASP A 68 -5.52 -11.16 1.98
CA ASP A 68 -6.33 -12.08 1.17
C ASP A 68 -6.24 -13.51 1.70
N VAL A 69 -5.02 -14.00 1.97
CA VAL A 69 -4.79 -15.33 2.53
C VAL A 69 -5.50 -15.48 3.88
N ARG A 70 -5.45 -14.44 4.73
CA ARG A 70 -6.18 -14.45 6.01
C ARG A 70 -7.69 -14.55 5.80
N ALA A 71 -8.27 -13.73 4.90
CA ALA A 71 -9.69 -13.74 4.60
C ALA A 71 -10.12 -15.11 4.03
N LEU A 72 -9.38 -15.63 3.05
CA LEU A 72 -9.68 -16.89 2.40
C LEU A 72 -9.55 -18.08 3.36
N SER A 73 -8.51 -18.15 4.16
CA SER A 73 -8.30 -19.24 5.12
C SER A 73 -9.41 -19.31 6.17
N ARG A 74 -9.88 -18.15 6.66
CA ARG A 74 -11.01 -18.06 7.58
C ARG A 74 -12.32 -18.52 6.92
N ALA A 75 -12.56 -18.04 5.71
CA ALA A 75 -13.75 -18.39 4.94
C ALA A 75 -13.81 -19.89 4.62
N LEU A 76 -12.70 -20.49 4.19
CA LEU A 76 -12.57 -21.93 4.01
C LEU A 76 -12.75 -22.68 5.33
N GLY A 77 -12.15 -22.18 6.41
CA GLY A 77 -12.31 -22.76 7.74
C GLY A 77 -13.77 -22.77 8.21
N ALA A 78 -14.53 -21.72 8.01
CA ALA A 78 -15.96 -21.67 8.30
C ALA A 78 -16.72 -22.71 7.48
N ARG A 79 -16.49 -22.72 6.16
CA ARG A 79 -17.13 -23.65 5.26
C ARG A 79 -16.92 -25.12 5.63
N TYR A 80 -15.68 -25.49 5.96
CA TYR A 80 -15.35 -26.90 6.23
C TYR A 80 -15.65 -27.34 7.67
N ARG A 81 -15.62 -26.44 8.65
CA ARG A 81 -15.89 -26.79 10.05
C ARG A 81 -17.36 -26.68 10.42
N THR A 82 -18.07 -25.67 9.93
CA THR A 82 -19.45 -25.35 10.33
C THR A 82 -20.47 -25.43 9.20
N GLY A 83 -20.01 -25.64 7.95
CA GLY A 83 -20.87 -25.61 6.77
C GLY A 83 -21.24 -24.20 6.29
N ASP A 84 -20.81 -23.14 6.98
CA ASP A 84 -21.13 -21.76 6.62
C ASP A 84 -20.34 -21.32 5.37
N ALA A 85 -21.06 -21.08 4.28
CA ALA A 85 -20.50 -20.62 3.01
C ALA A 85 -20.46 -19.09 2.89
N THR A 86 -21.15 -18.37 3.76
CA THR A 86 -21.32 -16.90 3.68
C THR A 86 -20.00 -16.14 3.56
N PRO A 87 -18.94 -16.45 4.36
CA PRO A 87 -17.67 -15.76 4.21
C PRO A 87 -16.97 -15.99 2.86
N LEU A 88 -17.15 -17.20 2.27
CA LEU A 88 -16.62 -17.50 0.92
C LEU A 88 -17.37 -16.72 -0.16
N GLU A 89 -18.69 -16.64 -0.07
CA GLU A 89 -19.52 -15.88 -1.01
C GLU A 89 -19.19 -14.39 -1.00
N ARG A 90 -18.77 -13.87 0.14
CA ARG A 90 -18.38 -12.47 0.34
C ARG A 90 -16.89 -12.20 0.13
N TYR A 91 -16.07 -13.22 -0.12
CA TYR A 91 -14.61 -13.11 -0.20
C TYR A 91 -14.15 -11.98 -1.13
N SER A 92 -14.64 -11.99 -2.38
CA SER A 92 -14.25 -10.99 -3.38
C SER A 92 -14.58 -9.57 -2.93
N ALA A 93 -15.80 -9.32 -2.46
CA ALA A 93 -16.22 -8.00 -1.99
C ALA A 93 -15.37 -7.52 -0.80
N THR A 94 -15.12 -8.42 0.17
CA THR A 94 -14.33 -8.11 1.37
C THR A 94 -12.88 -7.76 1.03
N CYS A 95 -12.25 -8.48 0.10
CA CYS A 95 -10.88 -8.20 -0.30
C CYS A 95 -10.77 -6.95 -1.18
N LEU A 96 -11.69 -6.76 -2.14
CA LEU A 96 -11.68 -5.63 -3.06
C LEU A 96 -11.81 -4.28 -2.35
N GLU A 97 -12.58 -4.17 -1.29
CA GLU A 97 -12.67 -2.95 -0.49
C GLU A 97 -11.28 -2.49 0.02
N ARG A 98 -10.49 -3.43 0.52
CA ARG A 98 -9.12 -3.17 0.99
C ARG A 98 -8.16 -2.90 -0.16
N VAL A 99 -8.28 -3.64 -1.27
CA VAL A 99 -7.46 -3.47 -2.47
C VAL A 99 -7.63 -2.07 -3.05
N TRP A 100 -8.85 -1.61 -3.26
CA TRP A 100 -9.11 -0.29 -3.82
C TRP A 100 -8.62 0.85 -2.92
N ARG A 101 -8.70 0.67 -1.61
CA ARG A 101 -8.12 1.64 -0.67
C ARG A 101 -6.59 1.70 -0.79
N ALA A 102 -5.92 0.56 -0.92
CA ALA A 102 -4.48 0.50 -1.09
C ALA A 102 -4.02 1.04 -2.45
N GLU A 103 -4.78 0.78 -3.52
CA GLU A 103 -4.55 1.36 -4.84
C GLU A 103 -4.66 2.88 -4.80
N HIS A 104 -5.74 3.40 -4.23
CA HIS A 104 -5.92 4.84 -4.06
C HIS A 104 -4.74 5.47 -3.31
N PHE A 105 -4.33 4.88 -2.19
CA PHE A 105 -3.20 5.38 -1.42
C PHE A 105 -1.88 5.33 -2.20
N SER A 106 -1.60 4.22 -2.88
CA SER A 106 -0.38 4.06 -3.67
C SER A 106 -0.33 5.02 -4.85
N TYR A 107 -1.46 5.24 -5.51
CA TYR A 107 -1.60 6.22 -6.58
C TYR A 107 -1.40 7.66 -6.07
N PHE A 108 -2.03 8.01 -4.95
CA PHE A 108 -1.85 9.30 -4.28
C PHE A 108 -0.37 9.56 -3.95
N MET A 109 0.30 8.60 -3.31
CA MET A 109 1.71 8.71 -2.96
C MET A 109 2.60 8.85 -4.20
N THR A 110 2.32 8.08 -5.24
CA THR A 110 3.07 8.16 -6.50
C THR A 110 2.95 9.54 -7.12
N ASN A 111 1.74 10.07 -7.22
CA ASN A 111 1.52 11.41 -7.80
C ASN A 111 2.14 12.53 -6.97
N MET A 112 2.09 12.43 -5.65
CA MET A 112 2.66 13.45 -4.77
C MET A 112 4.19 13.48 -4.80
N LEU A 113 4.84 12.30 -4.87
CA LEU A 113 6.29 12.17 -4.68
C LEU A 113 7.09 12.14 -5.99
N HIS A 114 6.46 11.81 -7.12
CA HIS A 114 7.17 11.68 -8.40
C HIS A 114 6.78 12.80 -9.37
N ALA A 115 7.80 13.44 -9.94
CA ALA A 115 7.62 14.33 -11.08
C ALA A 115 7.64 13.49 -12.38
N SER A 116 6.69 13.74 -13.28
CA SER A 116 6.74 13.22 -14.64
C SER A 116 7.48 14.20 -15.56
N PRO A 117 8.21 13.71 -16.57
CA PRO A 117 8.77 14.58 -17.60
C PRO A 117 7.71 15.43 -18.33
N ASP A 118 6.46 14.94 -18.37
CA ASP A 118 5.32 15.61 -19.02
C ASP A 118 4.57 16.58 -18.07
N ASP A 119 4.98 16.69 -16.81
CA ASP A 119 4.35 17.59 -15.86
C ASP A 119 4.61 19.06 -16.22
N SER A 120 3.54 19.83 -16.35
CA SER A 120 3.67 21.27 -16.50
C SER A 120 4.22 21.94 -15.23
N PRO A 121 4.81 23.15 -15.31
CA PRO A 121 5.22 23.89 -14.12
C PRO A 121 4.08 24.12 -13.12
N PHE A 122 2.84 24.21 -13.58
CA PHE A 122 1.66 24.33 -12.74
C PHE A 122 1.41 23.04 -11.93
N VAL A 123 1.46 21.88 -12.57
CA VAL A 123 1.29 20.56 -11.92
C VAL A 123 2.38 20.36 -10.86
N ASN A 124 3.62 20.67 -11.17
CA ASN A 124 4.72 20.59 -10.20
C ASN A 124 4.48 21.49 -8.96
N ARG A 125 3.96 22.69 -9.16
CA ARG A 125 3.61 23.58 -8.03
C ARG A 125 2.49 23.03 -7.18
N LEU A 126 1.49 22.36 -7.76
CA LEU A 126 0.43 21.70 -7.00
C LEU A 126 0.99 20.56 -6.15
N LYS A 127 1.86 19.71 -6.69
CA LYS A 127 2.54 18.64 -5.94
C LYS A 127 3.33 19.19 -4.76
N PHE A 128 4.08 20.27 -4.96
CA PHE A 128 4.79 20.93 -3.86
C PHE A 128 3.86 21.54 -2.80
N ALA A 129 2.73 22.10 -3.21
CA ALA A 129 1.75 22.64 -2.28
C ALA A 129 1.13 21.53 -1.43
N GLU A 130 0.81 20.37 -2.03
CA GLU A 130 0.30 19.21 -1.34
C GLU A 130 1.32 18.63 -0.36
N LEU A 131 2.59 18.47 -0.76
CA LEU A 131 3.65 18.02 0.11
C LEU A 131 3.83 18.96 1.32
N LYS A 132 3.77 20.28 1.10
CA LYS A 132 3.80 21.28 2.18
C LYS A 132 2.58 21.17 3.09
N TYR A 133 1.41 20.89 2.55
CA TYR A 133 0.20 20.71 3.34
C TYR A 133 0.32 19.48 4.24
N VAL A 134 0.70 18.34 3.69
CA VAL A 134 0.88 17.10 4.47
C VAL A 134 1.93 17.26 5.58
N THR A 135 3.04 17.96 5.31
CA THR A 135 4.12 18.13 6.30
C THR A 135 3.82 19.20 7.37
N ARG A 136 2.82 20.08 7.17
CA ARG A 136 2.52 21.19 8.08
C ARG A 136 1.18 21.06 8.78
N SER A 137 0.26 20.27 8.26
CA SER A 137 -1.06 20.03 8.84
C SER A 137 -1.07 18.73 9.61
N ARG A 138 -1.32 18.80 10.93
CA ARG A 138 -1.44 17.60 11.77
C ARG A 138 -2.53 16.65 11.27
N ALA A 139 -3.68 17.17 10.84
CA ALA A 139 -4.78 16.37 10.32
C ALA A 139 -4.39 15.66 9.01
N ALA A 140 -3.69 16.33 8.09
CA ALA A 140 -3.22 15.73 6.86
C ALA A 140 -2.14 14.67 7.12
N ALA A 141 -1.20 14.94 8.02
CA ALA A 141 -0.17 13.98 8.43
C ALA A 141 -0.80 12.74 9.08
N GLN A 142 -1.80 12.91 9.96
CA GLN A 142 -2.53 11.82 10.57
C GLN A 142 -3.28 10.99 9.52
N SER A 143 -3.99 11.62 8.61
CA SER A 143 -4.68 10.92 7.50
C SER A 143 -3.70 10.11 6.64
N LEU A 144 -2.54 10.69 6.33
CA LEU A 144 -1.48 9.99 5.61
C LEU A 144 -1.00 8.76 6.39
N ALA A 145 -0.73 8.91 7.69
CA ALA A 145 -0.26 7.85 8.56
C ALA A 145 -1.28 6.71 8.69
N GLU A 146 -2.57 7.02 8.86
CA GLU A 146 -3.66 6.02 8.90
C GLU A 146 -3.76 5.23 7.59
N ASN A 147 -3.63 5.89 6.45
CA ASN A 147 -3.63 5.21 5.16
C ASN A 147 -2.34 4.41 4.92
N TYR A 148 -1.21 4.88 5.46
CA TYR A 148 0.06 4.17 5.38
C TYR A 148 0.05 2.90 6.25
N VAL A 149 -0.46 2.96 7.47
CA VAL A 149 -0.62 1.78 8.35
C VAL A 149 -1.71 0.85 7.81
N GLY A 150 -2.79 1.40 7.30
CA GLY A 150 -3.97 0.69 6.85
C GLY A 150 -4.98 0.48 7.99
N LEU A 151 -6.22 0.22 7.61
CA LEU A 151 -7.27 -0.09 8.60
C LEU A 151 -7.07 -1.47 9.21
N PRO A 152 -7.37 -1.62 10.50
CA PRO A 152 -7.44 -2.93 11.12
C PRO A 152 -8.45 -3.83 10.41
N PHE A 153 -8.31 -5.13 10.56
CA PHE A 153 -9.35 -6.05 10.13
C PHE A 153 -10.55 -5.91 11.06
N ASP A 154 -11.77 -5.87 10.51
CA ASP A 154 -13.00 -6.00 11.28
C ASP A 154 -13.12 -7.44 11.76
N ASP A 155 -12.41 -7.76 12.83
CA ASP A 155 -12.47 -9.04 13.50
C ASP A 155 -13.62 -9.03 14.51
N ALA A 156 -14.85 -9.13 14.03
CA ALA A 156 -16.01 -9.34 14.90
C ALA A 156 -15.89 -10.63 15.76
N THR A 157 -14.87 -11.44 15.50
CA THR A 157 -14.61 -12.74 16.16
C THR A 157 -13.19 -12.86 16.73
N ALA A 158 -12.42 -11.78 16.82
CA ALA A 158 -11.13 -11.83 17.50
C ALA A 158 -11.39 -12.02 19.02
N PRO A 159 -10.72 -12.99 19.70
CA PRO A 159 -10.78 -13.09 21.15
C PRO A 159 -10.40 -11.74 21.77
N GLU A 160 -11.07 -11.35 22.86
CA GLU A 160 -10.91 -10.06 23.55
C GLU A 160 -9.49 -9.71 24.02
N GLY A 161 -8.47 -10.45 23.73
CA GLY A 161 -7.06 -10.16 24.01
C GLY A 161 -6.22 -9.81 22.78
N THR A 162 -6.78 -9.77 21.57
CA THR A 162 -6.03 -9.51 20.33
C THR A 162 -6.39 -8.15 19.68
N ARG A 163 -7.23 -7.36 20.30
CA ARG A 163 -7.37 -5.94 19.94
C ARG A 163 -6.12 -5.25 20.43
N LEU A 164 -5.22 -4.91 19.50
CA LEU A 164 -4.21 -3.89 19.78
C LEU A 164 -5.00 -2.65 20.20
N ASP A 165 -4.94 -2.32 21.49
CA ASP A 165 -5.60 -1.16 22.04
C ASP A 165 -5.21 0.06 21.21
N ASN A 166 -6.21 0.75 20.65
CA ASN A 166 -6.07 2.06 20.01
C ASN A 166 -5.49 3.15 20.95
N ALA A 167 -5.17 2.77 22.19
CA ALA A 167 -4.55 3.64 23.19
C ALA A 167 -3.11 4.04 22.86
N LEU A 168 -2.40 3.30 22.01
CA LEU A 168 -1.03 3.64 21.59
C LEU A 168 -0.97 4.74 20.51
N CYS A 169 -2.06 5.03 19.80
CA CYS A 169 -2.12 6.13 18.83
C CYS A 169 -2.51 7.49 19.46
N ALA A 170 -2.88 7.54 20.71
CA ALA A 170 -3.30 8.78 21.38
C ALA A 170 -2.17 9.53 22.10
N THR A 171 -0.94 8.99 22.11
CA THR A 171 0.18 9.54 22.91
C THR A 171 1.44 9.89 22.10
N LEU A 172 1.32 10.06 20.77
CA LEU A 172 2.39 10.66 19.95
C LEU A 172 1.84 11.95 19.25
#